data_1e2448bfe3425d9727fce96581b0f7de
#
_entry.id   1e2448bfe3425d9727fce96581b0f7de
#
_cell.length_a   1.000
_cell.length_b   1.000
_cell.length_c   1.000
_cell.angle_alpha   90.00
_cell.angle_beta   90.00
_cell.angle_gamma   90.00
#
_symmetry.space_group_name_H-M   'P 1'
#
loop_
_entity.id
_entity.type
_entity.pdbx_description
1 polymer ?
#
loop_
_entity_poly.entity_id
_entity_poly.type
_entity_poly.pdbx_seq_one_letter_code
_entity_poly.pdbx_strand_id
1 'polypeptide(L)'
;AGIGAEAILEILKSINLEEEKTLLVKAIKETKSKVAEERAIKRLKLIDSFLETGNKPEWMILTTIPVIPPELRPLVPLDGGRFATSDLNDLYRRVINRNNRLKRLMDLKAPDIIIRNEKRMLQESVDALFDNGRRGRVITGTGKRPLKSLAEMLKGKQGRFRQNLLGKRVDYSGRSVIVVGPELKLHQCGLPKKMALELFKPF
;
A
#
# COMPACT_ATOMS: atom_id res chain seq x y z
N ALA A 1 -16.19 0.08 -27.27
CA ALA A 1 -14.95 -0.34 -26.59
C ALA A 1 -14.77 0.50 -25.34
N GLY A 2 -14.73 -0.14 -24.17
CA GLY A 2 -14.51 0.53 -22.87
C GLY A 2 -13.02 0.75 -22.60
N ILE A 3 -12.70 1.70 -21.70
CA ILE A 3 -11.33 2.04 -21.32
C ILE A 3 -11.21 2.09 -19.79
N GLY A 4 -10.09 1.58 -19.28
CA GLY A 4 -9.73 1.68 -17.88
C GLY A 4 -10.48 0.72 -16.94
N ALA A 5 -10.53 1.06 -15.65
CA ALA A 5 -11.11 0.23 -14.60
C ALA A 5 -12.61 -0.05 -14.79
N GLU A 6 -13.34 0.90 -15.37
CA GLU A 6 -14.78 0.77 -15.66
C GLU A 6 -15.06 -0.38 -16.64
N ALA A 7 -14.29 -0.47 -17.73
CA ALA A 7 -14.42 -1.57 -18.69
C ALA A 7 -14.07 -2.93 -18.09
N ILE A 8 -13.04 -2.96 -17.23
CA ILE A 8 -12.67 -4.19 -16.51
C ILE A 8 -13.79 -4.60 -15.56
N LEU A 9 -14.40 -3.64 -14.86
CA LEU A 9 -15.53 -3.89 -13.97
C LEU A 9 -16.72 -4.52 -14.72
N GLU A 10 -17.05 -4.00 -15.90
CA GLU A 10 -18.13 -4.55 -16.74
C GLU A 10 -17.83 -6.00 -17.18
N ILE A 11 -16.59 -6.26 -17.60
CA ILE A 11 -16.14 -7.61 -17.95
C ILE A 11 -16.23 -8.54 -16.74
N LEU A 12 -15.78 -8.10 -15.57
CA LEU A 12 -15.83 -8.93 -14.36
C LEU A 12 -17.26 -9.22 -13.90
N LYS A 13 -18.19 -8.28 -14.08
CA LYS A 13 -19.62 -8.49 -13.80
C LYS A 13 -20.28 -9.47 -14.76
N SER A 14 -19.82 -9.56 -16.01
CA SER A 14 -20.35 -10.47 -17.00
C SER A 14 -19.90 -11.93 -16.86
N ILE A 15 -18.89 -12.19 -16.00
CA ILE A 15 -18.36 -13.53 -15.79
C ILE A 15 -19.31 -14.35 -14.89
N ASN A 16 -19.82 -15.48 -15.43
CA ASN A 16 -20.48 -16.49 -14.64
C ASN A 16 -19.47 -17.53 -14.17
N LEU A 17 -19.19 -17.55 -12.86
CA LEU A 17 -18.16 -18.41 -12.28
C LEU A 17 -18.47 -19.91 -12.45
N GLU A 18 -19.73 -20.32 -12.37
CA GLU A 18 -20.13 -21.73 -12.49
C GLU A 18 -19.94 -22.23 -13.92
N GLU A 19 -20.36 -21.45 -14.92
CA GLU A 19 -20.15 -21.76 -16.33
C GLU A 19 -18.66 -21.83 -16.69
N GLU A 20 -17.86 -20.83 -16.25
CA GLU A 20 -16.41 -20.83 -16.45
C GLU A 20 -15.73 -22.05 -15.82
N LYS A 21 -16.16 -22.47 -14.63
CA LYS A 21 -15.65 -23.69 -13.98
C LYS A 21 -15.88 -24.92 -14.85
N THR A 22 -17.10 -25.08 -15.36
CA THR A 22 -17.43 -26.22 -16.21
C THR A 22 -16.66 -26.25 -17.53
N LEU A 23 -16.46 -25.07 -18.13
CA LEU A 23 -15.68 -24.91 -19.37
C LEU A 23 -14.20 -25.23 -19.14
N LEU A 24 -13.61 -24.77 -18.02
CA LEU A 24 -12.22 -25.04 -17.70
C LEU A 24 -11.97 -26.52 -17.40
N VAL A 25 -12.89 -27.21 -16.70
CA VAL A 25 -12.79 -28.64 -16.45
C VAL A 25 -12.81 -29.44 -17.76
N LYS A 26 -13.65 -29.05 -18.73
CA LYS A 26 -13.63 -29.64 -20.06
C LYS A 26 -12.34 -29.36 -20.81
N ALA A 27 -11.91 -28.11 -20.82
CA ALA A 27 -10.67 -27.68 -21.48
C ALA A 27 -9.42 -28.42 -20.95
N ILE A 28 -9.34 -28.68 -19.64
CA ILE A 28 -8.24 -29.45 -19.02
C ILE A 28 -8.22 -30.89 -19.55
N LYS A 29 -9.38 -31.51 -19.73
CA LYS A 29 -9.49 -32.89 -20.23
C LYS A 29 -9.16 -33.03 -21.72
N GLU A 30 -9.43 -32.00 -22.52
CA GLU A 30 -9.24 -31.99 -23.97
C GLU A 30 -7.86 -31.49 -24.42
N THR A 31 -7.19 -30.73 -23.58
CA THR A 31 -5.93 -30.05 -23.94
C THR A 31 -4.75 -31.02 -23.93
N LYS A 32 -4.04 -31.11 -25.07
CA LYS A 32 -2.80 -31.88 -25.21
C LYS A 32 -1.52 -31.11 -24.80
N SER A 33 -1.60 -29.82 -24.61
CA SER A 33 -0.47 -28.95 -24.26
C SER A 33 -0.34 -28.76 -22.75
N LYS A 34 0.75 -29.23 -22.14
CA LYS A 34 1.03 -29.08 -20.72
C LYS A 34 0.98 -27.63 -20.23
N VAL A 35 1.45 -26.67 -21.07
CA VAL A 35 1.44 -25.24 -20.70
C VAL A 35 0.01 -24.68 -20.66
N ALA A 36 -0.86 -25.11 -21.57
CA ALA A 36 -2.26 -24.68 -21.56
C ALA A 36 -3.02 -25.33 -20.39
N GLU A 37 -2.74 -26.59 -20.10
CA GLU A 37 -3.28 -27.31 -18.94
C GLU A 37 -2.92 -26.63 -17.62
N GLU A 38 -1.64 -26.29 -17.39
CA GLU A 38 -1.20 -25.56 -16.19
C GLU A 38 -1.88 -24.20 -16.02
N ARG A 39 -2.09 -23.47 -17.13
CA ARG A 39 -2.82 -22.19 -17.09
C ARG A 39 -4.29 -22.39 -16.72
N ALA A 40 -4.93 -23.40 -17.30
CA ALA A 40 -6.32 -23.74 -17.00
C ALA A 40 -6.49 -24.18 -15.55
N ILE A 41 -5.57 -24.98 -15.00
CA ILE A 41 -5.57 -25.41 -13.59
C ILE A 41 -5.41 -24.19 -12.66
N LYS A 42 -4.48 -23.25 -12.96
CA LYS A 42 -4.31 -22.03 -12.15
C LYS A 42 -5.58 -21.17 -12.15
N ARG A 43 -6.23 -21.04 -13.32
CA ARG A 43 -7.48 -20.30 -13.44
C ARG A 43 -8.63 -21.02 -12.70
N LEU A 44 -8.72 -22.34 -12.80
CA LEU A 44 -9.72 -23.13 -12.10
C LEU A 44 -9.60 -22.98 -10.58
N LYS A 45 -8.37 -23.08 -10.02
CA LYS A 45 -8.14 -22.85 -8.59
C LYS A 45 -8.61 -21.48 -8.12
N LEU A 46 -8.42 -20.44 -8.94
CA LEU A 46 -8.89 -19.10 -8.61
C LEU A 46 -10.42 -19.03 -8.59
N ILE A 47 -11.08 -19.64 -9.57
CA ILE A 47 -12.55 -19.68 -9.67
C ILE A 47 -13.14 -20.47 -8.49
N ASP A 48 -12.57 -21.63 -8.16
CA ASP A 48 -12.99 -22.41 -6.99
C ASP A 48 -12.86 -21.60 -5.71
N SER A 49 -11.76 -20.86 -5.54
CA SER A 49 -11.60 -19.99 -4.38
C SER A 49 -12.66 -18.89 -4.31
N PHE A 50 -13.07 -18.30 -5.43
CA PHE A 50 -14.16 -17.32 -5.45
C PHE A 50 -15.50 -17.94 -5.07
N LEU A 51 -15.79 -19.15 -5.56
CA LEU A 51 -17.02 -19.86 -5.25
C LEU A 51 -17.10 -20.29 -3.78
N GLU A 52 -15.99 -20.80 -3.22
CA GLU A 52 -15.91 -21.21 -1.83
C GLU A 52 -16.01 -20.04 -0.84
N THR A 53 -15.39 -18.91 -1.16
CA THR A 53 -15.40 -17.74 -0.28
C THR A 53 -16.63 -16.85 -0.46
N GLY A 54 -17.41 -17.04 -1.52
CA GLY A 54 -18.54 -16.17 -1.88
C GLY A 54 -18.15 -14.76 -2.32
N ASN A 55 -16.85 -14.51 -2.57
CA ASN A 55 -16.36 -13.24 -3.08
C ASN A 55 -16.72 -13.09 -4.57
N LYS A 56 -17.09 -11.87 -4.96
CA LYS A 56 -17.40 -11.56 -6.35
C LYS A 56 -16.17 -11.01 -7.07
N PRO A 57 -15.87 -11.44 -8.31
CA PRO A 57 -14.73 -10.92 -9.08
C PRO A 57 -14.75 -9.41 -9.27
N GLU A 58 -15.94 -8.81 -9.40
CA GLU A 58 -16.13 -7.36 -9.53
C GLU A 58 -15.59 -6.55 -8.35
N TRP A 59 -15.45 -7.15 -7.16
CA TRP A 59 -14.89 -6.48 -5.97
C TRP A 59 -13.39 -6.21 -6.07
N MET A 60 -12.71 -6.76 -7.06
CA MET A 60 -11.32 -6.40 -7.35
C MET A 60 -11.18 -4.96 -7.84
N ILE A 61 -12.26 -4.35 -8.32
CA ILE A 61 -12.29 -2.94 -8.72
C ILE A 61 -12.92 -2.12 -7.59
N LEU A 62 -12.12 -1.23 -7.04
CA LEU A 62 -12.57 -0.35 -5.95
C LEU A 62 -13.44 0.78 -6.49
N THR A 63 -14.67 0.86 -6.03
CA THR A 63 -15.58 1.99 -6.27
C THR A 63 -15.47 3.05 -5.18
N THR A 64 -15.07 2.63 -3.98
CA THR A 64 -14.86 3.49 -2.81
C THR A 64 -13.47 3.21 -2.24
N ILE A 65 -12.68 4.27 -2.04
CA ILE A 65 -11.34 4.16 -1.46
C ILE A 65 -11.45 4.37 0.05
N PRO A 66 -10.96 3.42 0.87
CA PRO A 66 -10.93 3.59 2.31
C PRO A 66 -9.91 4.67 2.71
N VAL A 67 -10.29 5.51 3.67
CA VAL A 67 -9.43 6.55 4.23
C VAL A 67 -9.03 6.15 5.63
N ILE A 68 -7.72 6.12 5.91
CA ILE A 68 -7.23 5.79 7.24
C ILE A 68 -7.57 6.91 8.24
N PRO A 69 -7.76 6.59 9.54
CA PRO A 69 -8.05 7.57 10.58
C PRO A 69 -7.01 8.69 10.64
N PRO A 70 -7.41 9.91 11.08
CA PRO A 70 -6.51 11.07 11.18
C PRO A 70 -5.29 10.85 12.07
N GLU A 71 -5.43 10.04 13.11
CA GLU A 71 -4.35 9.71 14.05
C GLU A 71 -3.19 8.99 13.37
N LEU A 72 -3.46 8.22 12.32
CA LEU A 72 -2.44 7.51 11.54
C LEU A 72 -1.79 8.38 10.45
N ARG A 73 -2.36 9.58 10.20
CA ARG A 73 -1.84 10.58 9.25
C ARG A 73 -1.85 11.99 9.84
N PRO A 74 -1.16 12.21 10.97
CA PRO A 74 -1.32 13.42 11.76
C PRO A 74 -0.88 14.68 11.00
N LEU A 75 -1.50 15.79 11.38
CA LEU A 75 -1.12 17.15 11.03
C LEU A 75 -0.66 17.84 12.31
N VAL A 76 0.64 18.08 12.42
CA VAL A 76 1.25 18.61 13.63
C VAL A 76 1.69 20.06 13.39
N PRO A 77 1.26 21.02 14.21
CA PRO A 77 1.76 22.38 14.14
C PRO A 77 3.23 22.44 14.60
N LEU A 78 4.03 23.18 13.87
CA LEU A 78 5.42 23.49 14.20
C LEU A 78 5.53 24.96 14.61
N ASP A 79 6.62 25.28 15.31
CA ASP A 79 6.94 26.65 15.67
C ASP A 79 7.04 27.54 14.41
N GLY A 80 6.49 28.75 14.48
CA GLY A 80 6.44 29.67 13.33
C GLY A 80 5.23 29.49 12.39
N GLY A 81 4.13 28.87 12.86
CA GLY A 81 2.87 28.76 12.09
C GLY A 81 2.90 27.79 10.92
N ARG A 82 3.93 26.96 10.82
CA ARG A 82 4.05 25.90 9.82
C ARG A 82 3.45 24.60 10.34
N PHE A 83 2.98 23.75 9.44
CA PHE A 83 2.47 22.43 9.76
C PHE A 83 3.34 21.34 9.15
N ALA A 84 3.68 20.33 9.95
CA ALA A 84 4.21 19.07 9.45
C ALA A 84 3.03 18.13 9.18
N THR A 85 2.97 17.57 8.00
CA THR A 85 1.92 16.65 7.59
C THR A 85 2.49 15.35 7.10
N SER A 86 1.72 14.26 7.26
CA SER A 86 2.05 12.98 6.65
C SER A 86 1.97 13.07 5.13
N ASP A 87 2.87 12.38 4.44
CA ASP A 87 2.87 12.26 2.97
C ASP A 87 1.53 11.69 2.44
N LEU A 88 0.84 10.86 3.22
CA LEU A 88 -0.47 10.32 2.87
C LEU A 88 -1.53 11.40 2.67
N ASN A 89 -1.51 12.48 3.43
CA ASN A 89 -2.46 13.58 3.27
C ASN A 89 -2.31 14.23 1.89
N ASP A 90 -1.09 14.36 1.39
CA ASP A 90 -0.84 14.87 0.05
C ASP A 90 -1.34 13.91 -1.05
N LEU A 91 -1.14 12.61 -0.86
CA LEU A 91 -1.62 11.59 -1.79
C LEU A 91 -3.15 11.53 -1.81
N TYR A 92 -3.82 11.56 -0.66
CA TYR A 92 -5.29 11.64 -0.59
C TYR A 92 -5.82 12.92 -1.23
N ARG A 93 -5.20 14.06 -0.97
CA ARG A 93 -5.58 15.34 -1.58
C ARG A 93 -5.49 15.29 -3.11
N ARG A 94 -4.45 14.65 -3.67
CA ARG A 94 -4.32 14.45 -5.12
C ARG A 94 -5.46 13.63 -5.69
N VAL A 95 -5.82 12.52 -5.05
CA VAL A 95 -6.94 11.67 -5.46
C VAL A 95 -8.25 12.46 -5.44
N ILE A 96 -8.54 13.17 -4.36
CA ILE A 96 -9.75 13.98 -4.21
C ILE A 96 -9.83 15.07 -5.29
N ASN A 97 -8.74 15.79 -5.51
CA ASN A 97 -8.69 16.86 -6.52
C ASN A 97 -8.91 16.31 -7.94
N ARG A 98 -8.31 15.17 -8.28
CA ARG A 98 -8.52 14.52 -9.58
C ARG A 98 -9.94 14.02 -9.74
N ASN A 99 -10.51 13.41 -8.71
CA ASN A 99 -11.89 12.95 -8.70
C ASN A 99 -12.89 14.13 -8.90
N ASN A 100 -12.71 15.21 -8.14
CA ASN A 100 -13.56 16.40 -8.26
C ASN A 100 -13.43 17.04 -9.65
N ARG A 101 -12.24 17.08 -10.21
CA ARG A 101 -12.01 17.59 -11.57
C ARG A 101 -12.68 16.71 -12.62
N LEU A 102 -12.55 15.39 -12.50
CA LEU A 102 -13.23 14.44 -13.40
C LEU A 102 -14.74 14.61 -13.32
N LYS A 103 -15.33 14.68 -12.12
CA LYS A 103 -16.75 14.92 -11.93
C LYS A 103 -17.20 16.20 -12.63
N ARG A 104 -16.49 17.30 -12.41
CA ARG A 104 -16.80 18.59 -13.06
C ARG A 104 -16.72 18.52 -14.60
N LEU A 105 -15.74 17.81 -15.15
CA LEU A 105 -15.62 17.63 -16.60
C LEU A 105 -16.75 16.79 -17.18
N MET A 106 -17.22 15.77 -16.44
CA MET A 106 -18.37 14.97 -16.84
C MET A 106 -19.68 15.78 -16.80
N ASP A 107 -19.89 16.59 -15.77
CA ASP A 107 -21.06 17.47 -15.61
C ASP A 107 -21.11 18.53 -16.75
N LEU A 108 -19.95 19.03 -17.17
CA LEU A 108 -19.81 19.97 -18.30
C LEU A 108 -19.88 19.29 -19.68
N LYS A 109 -20.05 17.96 -19.75
CA LYS A 109 -20.05 17.19 -20.99
C LYS A 109 -18.83 17.48 -21.87
N ALA A 110 -17.64 17.54 -21.25
CA ALA A 110 -16.40 17.78 -21.97
C ALA A 110 -16.11 16.70 -23.01
N PRO A 111 -15.29 16.97 -24.05
CA PRO A 111 -14.92 15.98 -25.07
C PRO A 111 -14.35 14.71 -24.47
N ASP A 112 -14.69 13.56 -25.04
CA ASP A 112 -14.29 12.21 -24.55
C ASP A 112 -12.78 12.05 -24.35
N ILE A 113 -11.98 12.67 -25.19
CA ILE A 113 -10.51 12.63 -25.09
C ILE A 113 -10.03 13.21 -23.76
N ILE A 114 -10.63 14.32 -23.32
CA ILE A 114 -10.29 14.99 -22.08
C ILE A 114 -10.74 14.14 -20.89
N ILE A 115 -11.96 13.59 -20.94
CA ILE A 115 -12.51 12.72 -19.90
C ILE A 115 -11.65 11.46 -19.73
N ARG A 116 -11.27 10.82 -20.83
CA ARG A 116 -10.39 9.64 -20.82
C ARG A 116 -9.03 9.92 -20.20
N ASN A 117 -8.44 11.07 -20.54
CA ASN A 117 -7.16 11.48 -19.98
C ASN A 117 -7.27 11.75 -18.46
N GLU A 118 -8.35 12.40 -18.01
CA GLU A 118 -8.54 12.63 -16.57
C GLU A 118 -8.84 11.35 -15.80
N LYS A 119 -9.59 10.39 -16.38
CA LYS A 119 -9.75 9.04 -15.81
C LYS A 119 -8.41 8.34 -15.63
N ARG A 120 -7.50 8.43 -16.62
CA ARG A 120 -6.13 7.91 -16.52
C ARG A 120 -5.34 8.58 -15.40
N MET A 121 -5.42 9.91 -15.30
CA MET A 121 -4.72 10.66 -14.25
C MET A 121 -5.27 10.37 -12.85
N LEU A 122 -6.57 10.11 -12.73
CA LEU A 122 -7.17 9.64 -11.46
C LEU A 122 -6.62 8.26 -11.09
N GLN A 123 -6.56 7.33 -12.03
CA GLN A 123 -5.97 6.00 -11.81
C GLN A 123 -4.51 6.11 -11.35
N GLU A 124 -3.70 6.94 -11.99
CA GLU A 124 -2.30 7.17 -11.58
C GLU A 124 -2.21 7.71 -10.14
N SER A 125 -3.14 8.58 -9.74
CA SER A 125 -3.17 9.12 -8.37
C SER A 125 -3.53 8.05 -7.34
N VAL A 126 -4.44 7.14 -7.69
CA VAL A 126 -4.82 6.01 -6.84
C VAL A 126 -3.69 5.00 -6.74
N ASP A 127 -3.05 4.66 -7.87
CA ASP A 127 -1.89 3.76 -7.89
C ASP A 127 -0.75 4.28 -7.00
N ALA A 128 -0.50 5.60 -7.04
CA ALA A 128 0.51 6.23 -6.20
C ALA A 128 0.13 6.25 -4.71
N LEU A 129 -1.15 6.36 -4.37
CA LEU A 129 -1.61 6.26 -2.98
C LEU A 129 -1.33 4.87 -2.40
N PHE A 130 -1.56 3.82 -3.18
CA PHE A 130 -1.34 2.44 -2.73
C PHE A 130 0.14 2.04 -2.75
N ASP A 131 0.86 2.26 -3.84
CA ASP A 131 2.27 1.87 -3.98
C ASP A 131 3.00 2.83 -4.96
N ASN A 132 3.50 3.93 -4.42
CA ASN A 132 4.16 4.97 -5.22
C ASN A 132 5.47 4.44 -5.83
N GLY A 133 5.60 4.57 -7.13
CA GLY A 133 6.78 4.12 -7.88
C GLY A 133 6.70 2.69 -8.40
N ARG A 134 5.65 1.95 -8.12
CA ARG A 134 5.45 0.61 -8.70
C ARG A 134 5.15 0.68 -10.20
N ARG A 135 4.43 1.71 -10.64
CA ARG A 135 4.09 1.97 -12.04
C ARG A 135 4.36 3.42 -12.39
N GLY A 136 5.07 3.64 -13.50
CA GLY A 136 5.26 4.96 -14.04
C GLY A 136 6.18 5.86 -13.20
N ARG A 137 5.95 7.16 -13.30
CA ARG A 137 6.77 8.18 -12.62
C ARG A 137 6.42 8.27 -11.16
N VAL A 138 7.44 8.21 -10.30
CA VAL A 138 7.30 8.41 -8.86
C VAL A 138 6.79 9.82 -8.56
N ILE A 139 5.77 9.92 -7.72
CA ILE A 139 5.28 11.20 -7.22
C ILE A 139 6.19 11.67 -6.09
N THR A 140 6.73 12.88 -6.25
CA THR A 140 7.64 13.51 -5.30
C THR A 140 6.99 14.69 -4.61
N GLY A 141 7.40 14.95 -3.39
CA GLY A 141 7.07 16.15 -2.64
C GLY A 141 8.07 17.29 -2.84
N THR A 142 8.03 18.26 -1.95
CA THR A 142 9.01 19.35 -1.86
C THR A 142 10.41 18.77 -1.65
N GLY A 143 11.40 19.23 -2.42
CA GLY A 143 12.77 18.70 -2.35
C GLY A 143 13.02 17.42 -3.12
N LYS A 144 12.17 17.06 -4.08
CA LYS A 144 12.30 15.88 -4.96
C LYS A 144 12.30 14.52 -4.23
N ARG A 145 11.97 14.50 -2.94
CA ARG A 145 11.83 13.27 -2.16
C ARG A 145 10.57 12.50 -2.59
N PRO A 146 10.62 11.18 -2.86
CA PRO A 146 9.43 10.36 -3.08
C PRO A 146 8.45 10.45 -1.91
N LEU A 147 7.15 10.59 -2.19
CA LEU A 147 6.13 10.56 -1.16
C LEU A 147 5.91 9.11 -0.69
N LYS A 148 5.83 8.91 0.62
CA LYS A 148 5.64 7.61 1.25
C LYS A 148 4.19 7.16 1.09
N SER A 149 3.97 6.07 0.34
CA SER A 149 2.65 5.48 0.06
C SER A 149 2.19 4.52 1.16
N LEU A 150 0.94 4.03 1.06
CA LEU A 150 0.39 3.05 2.01
C LEU A 150 1.23 1.77 2.07
N ALA A 151 1.68 1.25 0.92
CA ALA A 151 2.53 0.06 0.88
C ALA A 151 3.87 0.27 1.60
N GLU A 152 4.49 1.44 1.45
CA GLU A 152 5.74 1.78 2.13
C GLU A 152 5.58 1.99 3.63
N MET A 153 4.37 2.35 4.09
CA MET A 153 4.06 2.40 5.52
C MET A 153 4.14 1.02 6.19
N LEU A 154 3.92 -0.05 5.43
CA LEU A 154 3.90 -1.43 5.93
C LEU A 154 5.19 -2.18 5.62
N LYS A 155 5.75 -1.98 4.42
CA LYS A 155 6.93 -2.70 3.90
C LYS A 155 8.26 -2.10 4.39
N GLY A 156 9.31 -2.93 4.32
CA GLY A 156 10.69 -2.51 4.51
C GLY A 156 11.12 -2.31 5.97
N LYS A 157 12.35 -1.83 6.16
CA LYS A 157 12.99 -1.64 7.48
C LYS A 157 12.26 -0.60 8.33
N GLN A 158 11.71 0.44 7.70
CA GLN A 158 10.99 1.53 8.34
C GLN A 158 9.46 1.35 8.29
N GLY A 159 9.00 0.18 7.82
CA GLY A 159 7.59 -0.16 7.80
C GLY A 159 7.07 -0.56 9.18
N ARG A 160 5.75 -0.51 9.34
CA ARG A 160 5.07 -0.78 10.61
C ARG A 160 5.41 -2.16 11.18
N PHE A 161 5.50 -3.18 10.33
CA PHE A 161 5.81 -4.54 10.79
C PHE A 161 7.20 -4.63 11.42
N ARG A 162 8.25 -4.15 10.75
CA ARG A 162 9.63 -4.28 11.25
C ARG A 162 9.98 -3.27 12.31
N GLN A 163 9.44 -2.05 12.26
CA GLN A 163 9.81 -0.96 13.15
C GLN A 163 8.98 -0.91 14.44
N ASN A 164 7.72 -1.34 14.42
CA ASN A 164 6.80 -1.15 15.53
C ASN A 164 6.18 -2.44 16.08
N LEU A 165 6.12 -3.53 15.28
CA LEU A 165 5.50 -4.78 15.69
C LEU A 165 6.50 -5.87 16.06
N LEU A 166 7.48 -6.16 15.19
CA LEU A 166 8.52 -7.17 15.46
C LEU A 166 9.58 -6.70 16.47
N GLY A 167 9.73 -5.39 16.64
CA GLY A 167 10.62 -4.79 17.61
C GLY A 167 10.17 -3.39 17.94
N LYS A 168 10.19 -3.03 19.21
CA LYS A 168 9.84 -1.70 19.70
C LYS A 168 11.00 -1.10 20.46
N ARG A 169 11.08 0.24 20.47
CA ARG A 169 11.92 0.95 21.43
C ARG A 169 11.30 0.79 22.81
N VAL A 170 12.12 0.44 23.78
CA VAL A 170 11.70 0.25 25.17
C VAL A 170 12.40 1.27 26.07
N ASP A 171 11.74 1.63 27.15
CA ASP A 171 12.30 2.52 28.17
C ASP A 171 13.42 1.83 28.96
N TYR A 172 14.22 2.60 29.65
CA TYR A 172 15.35 2.12 30.46
C TYR A 172 16.34 1.22 29.70
N SER A 173 16.55 1.53 28.44
CA SER A 173 17.52 0.85 27.58
C SER A 173 18.48 1.86 26.95
N GLY A 174 19.71 1.46 26.74
CA GLY A 174 20.75 2.33 26.19
C GLY A 174 21.67 1.58 25.24
N ARG A 175 22.40 2.34 24.42
CA ARG A 175 23.41 1.84 23.51
C ARG A 175 24.61 2.77 23.52
N SER A 176 25.80 2.19 23.61
CA SER A 176 27.05 2.95 23.59
C SER A 176 28.16 2.18 22.89
N VAL A 177 29.28 2.84 22.68
CA VAL A 177 30.50 2.23 22.18
C VAL A 177 31.12 1.36 23.26
N ILE A 178 31.63 0.18 22.88
CA ILE A 178 32.33 -0.74 23.75
C ILE A 178 33.83 -0.50 23.59
N VAL A 179 34.53 -0.34 24.70
CA VAL A 179 35.99 -0.18 24.76
C VAL A 179 36.60 -1.20 25.70
N VAL A 180 37.87 -1.43 25.58
CA VAL A 180 38.63 -2.31 26.51
C VAL A 180 38.68 -1.71 27.90
N GLY A 181 38.56 -2.60 28.93
CA GLY A 181 38.71 -2.23 30.34
C GLY A 181 39.74 -3.15 31.01
N PRO A 182 41.05 -2.82 30.97
CA PRO A 182 42.10 -3.73 31.43
C PRO A 182 42.03 -4.02 32.94
N GLU A 183 41.37 -3.19 33.70
CA GLU A 183 41.18 -3.33 35.14
C GLU A 183 39.99 -4.21 35.52
N LEU A 184 39.13 -4.57 34.53
CA LEU A 184 37.94 -5.36 34.77
C LEU A 184 38.22 -6.87 34.62
N LYS A 185 37.60 -7.67 35.50
CA LYS A 185 37.62 -9.12 35.37
C LYS A 185 36.69 -9.57 34.23
N LEU A 186 36.87 -10.79 33.72
CA LEU A 186 36.11 -11.35 32.60
C LEU A 186 34.57 -11.32 32.76
N HIS A 187 34.08 -11.35 33.99
CA HIS A 187 32.64 -11.31 34.31
C HIS A 187 32.17 -9.89 34.71
N GLN A 188 33.00 -8.88 34.60
CA GLN A 188 32.67 -7.49 34.98
C GLN A 188 32.49 -6.61 33.75
N CYS A 189 31.57 -5.65 33.86
CA CYS A 189 31.31 -4.64 32.86
C CYS A 189 31.25 -3.27 33.55
N GLY A 190 31.97 -2.31 33.02
CA GLY A 190 31.92 -0.92 33.46
C GLY A 190 30.88 -0.12 32.69
N LEU A 191 30.00 0.57 33.40
CA LEU A 191 29.01 1.47 32.81
C LEU A 191 29.26 2.91 33.22
N PRO A 192 29.07 3.89 32.33
CA PRO A 192 29.11 5.31 32.71
C PRO A 192 28.04 5.60 33.78
N LYS A 193 28.45 6.31 34.87
CA LYS A 193 27.56 6.61 35.99
C LYS A 193 26.21 7.24 35.56
N LYS A 194 26.22 8.18 34.62
CA LYS A 194 25.01 8.84 34.11
C LYS A 194 24.08 7.87 33.41
N MET A 195 24.61 6.96 32.57
CA MET A 195 23.84 5.92 31.95
C MET A 195 23.24 4.94 32.97
N ALA A 196 24.03 4.51 33.93
CA ALA A 196 23.57 3.59 34.96
C ALA A 196 22.42 4.18 35.78
N LEU A 197 22.49 5.47 36.14
CA LEU A 197 21.42 6.16 36.87
C LEU A 197 20.09 6.19 36.12
N GLU A 198 20.11 6.40 34.79
CA GLU A 198 18.89 6.39 34.00
C GLU A 198 18.34 4.97 33.73
N LEU A 199 19.23 4.00 33.47
CA LEU A 199 18.84 2.61 33.22
C LEU A 199 18.24 1.93 34.46
N PHE A 200 18.76 2.23 35.65
CA PHE A 200 18.30 1.63 36.91
C PHE A 200 17.35 2.52 37.72
N LYS A 201 16.86 3.60 37.13
CA LYS A 201 15.94 4.54 37.76
C LYS A 201 14.68 3.89 38.38
N PRO A 202 14.06 2.87 37.76
CA PRO A 202 12.90 2.20 38.38
C PRO A 202 13.22 1.41 39.65
N PHE A 203 14.46 0.99 39.86
CA PHE A 203 14.92 0.15 40.97
C PHE A 203 15.42 1.01 42.13
#